data_6ed2fb07e593b1cc31786e94ecd3d36f
#
_entry.id   6ed2fb07e593b1cc31786e94ecd3d36f
#
_cell.length_a   1.000
_cell.length_b   1.000
_cell.length_c   1.000
_cell.angle_alpha   90.00
_cell.angle_beta   90.00
_cell.angle_gamma   90.00
#
_symmetry.space_group_name_H-M   'P 1'
#
loop_
_entity.id
_entity.type
_entity.pdbx_description
1 polymer ?
#
loop_
_entity_poly.entity_id
_entity_poly.type
_entity_poly.pdbx_seq_one_letter_code
_entity_poly.pdbx_strand_id
1 'polypeptide(L)'
;MAVIEYDAYKQKLLALEPTLKELEQALNIEAARKELGELHMETEQEGFWNDVERSQKIAQKIKRLESKIKKYDQLVCDWEDTLTLCEMAQEEDDPTQLDEIAQGYEILEKEVSDRRLAALLTGEYDANNAILTFHASAGGTEAQDWTEMLYRMYTRWAERHGFTYQLLDYEDGDEAGIKSASILIEGDNAYGYLKSENGVHRLVRVSPFDANARRQTSFSALEVMPEIEDDNEIEIRPEEVEMQVFRSSGAGGQHINKTSSAVRLIHIPTGVVVSCQTERSQFQNRDNCMKMLRARLAEMKAQQHAEKISDIKGVQMKIEWGSQIRSYVFMPYTLVKDTRTGFETGNIQNVMDGDIDGFINAYLTASANGTLKK
;
A
#
# COMPACT_ATOMS: atom_id res chain seq x y z
N MET A 1 35.64 -31.78 -7.90
CA MET A 1 34.34 -31.48 -7.24
C MET A 1 33.94 -30.05 -7.50
N ALA A 2 34.78 -29.04 -7.37
CA ALA A 2 34.45 -27.64 -7.65
C ALA A 2 33.88 -27.38 -9.05
N VAL A 3 34.43 -27.98 -10.09
CA VAL A 3 33.93 -27.79 -11.48
C VAL A 3 32.47 -28.23 -11.65
N ILE A 4 32.02 -29.28 -10.97
CA ILE A 4 30.62 -29.75 -11.05
C ILE A 4 29.68 -28.76 -10.33
N GLU A 5 30.16 -28.13 -9.27
CA GLU A 5 29.38 -27.14 -8.50
C GLU A 5 29.26 -25.82 -9.27
N TYR A 6 30.30 -25.38 -9.97
CA TYR A 6 30.26 -24.22 -10.87
C TYR A 6 29.30 -24.46 -12.04
N ASP A 7 29.34 -25.64 -12.68
CA ASP A 7 28.37 -25.96 -13.73
C ASP A 7 26.93 -25.89 -13.23
N ALA A 8 26.68 -26.34 -12.01
CA ALA A 8 25.35 -26.29 -11.40
C ALA A 8 24.90 -24.83 -11.16
N TYR A 9 25.77 -23.95 -10.64
CA TYR A 9 25.44 -22.54 -10.44
C TYR A 9 25.30 -21.80 -11.78
N LYS A 10 26.17 -22.08 -12.76
CA LYS A 10 26.06 -21.53 -14.11
C LYS A 10 24.70 -21.86 -14.76
N GLN A 11 24.26 -23.12 -14.65
CA GLN A 11 22.95 -23.52 -15.18
C GLN A 11 21.79 -22.81 -14.44
N LYS A 12 21.90 -22.64 -13.10
CA LYS A 12 20.92 -21.90 -12.32
C LYS A 12 20.86 -20.42 -12.71
N LEU A 13 22.02 -19.77 -12.90
CA LEU A 13 22.11 -18.39 -13.35
C LEU A 13 21.54 -18.20 -14.76
N LEU A 14 21.86 -19.10 -15.69
CA LEU A 14 21.28 -19.07 -17.04
C LEU A 14 19.77 -19.31 -17.03
N ALA A 15 19.25 -20.10 -16.09
CA ALA A 15 17.81 -20.30 -15.92
C ALA A 15 17.07 -19.05 -15.42
N LEU A 16 17.75 -18.05 -14.86
CA LEU A 16 17.16 -16.76 -14.48
C LEU A 16 16.98 -15.80 -15.69
N GLU A 17 17.74 -15.96 -16.77
CA GLU A 17 17.68 -15.07 -17.94
C GLU A 17 16.27 -14.92 -18.54
N PRO A 18 15.49 -15.99 -18.80
CA PRO A 18 14.12 -15.87 -19.27
C PRO A 18 13.24 -15.10 -18.30
N THR A 19 13.43 -15.33 -16.98
CA THR A 19 12.66 -14.65 -15.93
C THR A 19 12.98 -13.14 -15.88
N LEU A 20 14.24 -12.74 -16.09
CA LEU A 20 14.63 -11.34 -16.18
C LEU A 20 13.98 -10.65 -17.40
N LYS A 21 13.91 -11.35 -18.55
CA LYS A 21 13.21 -10.83 -19.76
C LYS A 21 11.70 -10.72 -19.55
N GLU A 22 11.07 -11.70 -18.90
CA GLU A 22 9.67 -11.60 -18.52
C GLU A 22 9.42 -10.42 -17.56
N LEU A 23 10.32 -10.19 -16.63
CA LEU A 23 10.28 -9.08 -15.69
C LEU A 23 10.42 -7.73 -16.40
N GLU A 24 11.29 -7.60 -17.38
CA GLU A 24 11.43 -6.40 -18.21
C GLU A 24 10.10 -6.02 -18.87
N GLN A 25 9.44 -7.01 -19.46
CA GLN A 25 8.15 -6.83 -20.12
C GLN A 25 7.04 -6.50 -19.11
N ALA A 26 6.96 -7.23 -17.99
CA ALA A 26 5.97 -7.01 -16.94
C ALA A 26 6.09 -5.63 -16.29
N LEU A 27 7.31 -5.17 -16.11
CA LEU A 27 7.60 -3.83 -15.59
C LEU A 27 7.51 -2.74 -16.67
N ASN A 28 7.32 -3.09 -17.96
CA ASN A 28 7.31 -2.13 -19.07
C ASN A 28 8.54 -1.20 -19.08
N ILE A 29 9.74 -1.75 -18.87
CA ILE A 29 10.98 -0.95 -18.73
C ILE A 29 11.28 -0.14 -20.00
N GLU A 30 11.07 -0.70 -21.18
CA GLU A 30 11.26 0.03 -22.45
C GLU A 30 10.32 1.24 -22.56
N ALA A 31 9.05 1.07 -22.22
CA ALA A 31 8.09 2.18 -22.20
C ALA A 31 8.46 3.23 -21.14
N ALA A 32 8.94 2.79 -19.96
CA ALA A 32 9.40 3.68 -18.90
C ALA A 32 10.63 4.50 -19.32
N ARG A 33 11.59 3.90 -20.06
CA ARG A 33 12.75 4.61 -20.61
C ARG A 33 12.34 5.66 -21.64
N LYS A 34 11.39 5.34 -22.51
CA LYS A 34 10.87 6.27 -23.50
C LYS A 34 10.14 7.44 -22.85
N GLU A 35 9.25 7.14 -21.90
CA GLU A 35 8.51 8.16 -21.16
C GLU A 35 9.45 9.09 -20.36
N LEU A 36 10.48 8.52 -19.74
CA LEU A 36 11.51 9.29 -19.03
C LEU A 36 12.22 10.27 -19.99
N GLY A 37 12.57 9.82 -21.20
CA GLY A 37 13.17 10.68 -22.22
C GLY A 37 12.23 11.83 -22.65
N GLU A 38 10.93 11.54 -22.82
CA GLU A 38 9.92 12.56 -23.15
C GLU A 38 9.77 13.59 -22.02
N LEU A 39 9.73 13.14 -20.76
CA LEU A 39 9.64 14.03 -19.59
C LEU A 39 10.89 14.89 -19.40
N HIS A 40 12.09 14.36 -19.65
CA HIS A 40 13.30 15.17 -19.62
C HIS A 40 13.28 16.26 -20.69
N MET A 41 12.85 15.94 -21.93
CA MET A 41 12.69 16.96 -22.97
C MET A 41 11.63 18.02 -22.60
N GLU A 42 10.59 17.64 -21.86
CA GLU A 42 9.57 18.58 -21.36
C GLU A 42 10.15 19.52 -20.31
N THR A 43 11.04 19.03 -19.41
CA THR A 43 11.69 19.87 -18.38
C THR A 43 12.66 20.91 -18.95
N GLU A 44 13.18 20.69 -20.18
CA GLU A 44 14.08 21.60 -20.87
C GLU A 44 13.37 22.75 -21.61
N GLN A 45 12.02 22.70 -21.71
CA GLN A 45 11.26 23.74 -22.41
C GLN A 45 11.25 25.06 -21.63
N GLU A 46 11.32 26.18 -22.36
CA GLU A 46 11.23 27.51 -21.78
C GLU A 46 9.87 27.69 -21.08
N GLY A 47 9.91 28.10 -19.82
CA GLY A 47 8.68 28.37 -19.03
C GLY A 47 8.18 27.17 -18.21
N PHE A 48 8.77 25.99 -18.34
CA PHE A 48 8.38 24.79 -17.57
C PHE A 48 8.36 25.06 -16.03
N TRP A 49 9.35 25.73 -15.53
CA TRP A 49 9.52 26.04 -14.09
C TRP A 49 8.61 27.14 -13.58
N ASN A 50 7.83 27.82 -14.43
CA ASN A 50 6.88 28.85 -14.01
C ASN A 50 5.62 28.27 -13.35
N ASP A 51 5.28 27.02 -13.65
CA ASP A 51 4.18 26.27 -13.03
C ASP A 51 4.76 25.33 -11.98
N VAL A 52 4.74 25.76 -10.72
CA VAL A 52 5.37 25.04 -9.60
C VAL A 52 4.68 23.69 -9.34
N GLU A 53 3.35 23.64 -9.42
CA GLU A 53 2.59 22.42 -9.16
C GLU A 53 2.84 21.35 -10.24
N ARG A 54 2.79 21.74 -11.50
CA ARG A 54 3.09 20.86 -12.63
C ARG A 54 4.54 20.36 -12.60
N SER A 55 5.50 21.26 -12.33
CA SER A 55 6.92 20.91 -12.28
C SER A 55 7.24 19.95 -11.14
N GLN A 56 6.61 20.09 -9.98
CA GLN A 56 6.76 19.14 -8.86
C GLN A 56 6.20 17.75 -9.21
N LYS A 57 5.01 17.67 -9.80
CA LYS A 57 4.41 16.40 -10.23
C LYS A 57 5.28 15.68 -11.25
N ILE A 58 5.82 16.42 -12.24
CA ILE A 58 6.70 15.86 -13.25
C ILE A 58 8.03 15.42 -12.64
N ALA A 59 8.64 16.20 -11.74
CA ALA A 59 9.86 15.82 -11.06
C ALA A 59 9.71 14.55 -10.21
N GLN A 60 8.58 14.40 -9.50
CA GLN A 60 8.26 13.18 -8.77
C GLN A 60 8.11 11.98 -9.72
N LYS A 61 7.45 12.17 -10.86
CA LYS A 61 7.28 11.11 -11.87
C LYS A 61 8.62 10.69 -12.48
N ILE A 62 9.49 11.64 -12.81
CA ILE A 62 10.87 11.38 -13.28
C ILE A 62 11.62 10.55 -12.24
N LYS A 63 11.67 11.00 -10.99
CA LYS A 63 12.36 10.28 -9.90
C LYS A 63 11.85 8.84 -9.74
N ARG A 64 10.54 8.64 -9.84
CA ARG A 64 9.92 7.30 -9.76
C ARG A 64 10.34 6.42 -10.94
N LEU A 65 10.32 6.93 -12.17
CA LEU A 65 10.74 6.20 -13.36
C LEU A 65 12.24 5.88 -13.33
N GLU A 66 13.08 6.84 -12.97
CA GLU A 66 14.53 6.64 -12.80
C GLU A 66 14.84 5.56 -11.76
N SER A 67 14.18 5.61 -10.60
CA SER A 67 14.35 4.60 -9.56
C SER A 67 13.95 3.21 -10.06
N LYS A 68 12.84 3.10 -10.80
CA LYS A 68 12.36 1.83 -11.37
C LYS A 68 13.35 1.26 -12.38
N ILE A 69 13.82 2.08 -13.32
CA ILE A 69 14.78 1.68 -14.36
C ILE A 69 16.12 1.28 -13.70
N LYS A 70 16.63 2.13 -12.81
CA LYS A 70 17.89 1.87 -12.11
C LYS A 70 17.86 0.56 -11.32
N LYS A 71 16.77 0.29 -10.63
CA LYS A 71 16.60 -0.97 -9.87
C LYS A 71 16.63 -2.19 -10.78
N TYR A 72 16.04 -2.11 -11.98
CA TYR A 72 16.07 -3.20 -12.96
C TYR A 72 17.47 -3.36 -13.57
N ASP A 73 18.10 -2.26 -14.02
CA ASP A 73 19.42 -2.29 -14.62
C ASP A 73 20.48 -2.84 -13.66
N GLN A 74 20.37 -2.48 -12.35
CA GLN A 74 21.25 -3.03 -11.31
C GLN A 74 21.09 -4.54 -11.18
N LEU A 75 19.86 -5.06 -11.21
CA LEU A 75 19.60 -6.50 -11.11
C LEU A 75 20.20 -7.27 -12.30
N VAL A 76 20.11 -6.70 -13.51
CA VAL A 76 20.71 -7.29 -14.71
C VAL A 76 22.23 -7.26 -14.61
N CYS A 77 22.82 -6.15 -14.15
CA CYS A 77 24.25 -6.02 -13.93
C CYS A 77 24.77 -7.05 -12.91
N ASP A 78 24.09 -7.16 -11.76
CA ASP A 78 24.47 -8.11 -10.71
C ASP A 78 24.38 -9.57 -11.21
N TRP A 79 23.41 -9.88 -12.08
CA TRP A 79 23.30 -11.19 -12.73
C TRP A 79 24.46 -11.42 -13.71
N GLU A 80 24.78 -10.44 -14.57
CA GLU A 80 25.89 -10.52 -15.53
C GLU A 80 27.24 -10.67 -14.80
N ASP A 81 27.46 -9.90 -13.74
CA ASP A 81 28.67 -9.94 -12.91
C ASP A 81 28.85 -11.28 -12.25
N THR A 82 27.78 -11.84 -11.64
CA THR A 82 27.82 -13.14 -10.98
C THR A 82 28.04 -14.27 -11.97
N LEU A 83 27.45 -14.19 -13.17
CA LEU A 83 27.66 -15.17 -14.24
C LEU A 83 29.10 -15.12 -14.75
N THR A 84 29.64 -13.92 -14.98
CA THR A 84 31.03 -13.72 -15.41
C THR A 84 32.01 -14.24 -14.37
N LEU A 85 31.77 -13.95 -13.07
CA LEU A 85 32.59 -14.45 -11.98
C LEU A 85 32.58 -16.00 -11.95
N CYS A 86 31.41 -16.61 -12.16
CA CYS A 86 31.27 -18.07 -12.22
C CYS A 86 32.06 -18.67 -13.40
N GLU A 87 32.04 -18.03 -14.56
CA GLU A 87 32.80 -18.47 -15.74
C GLU A 87 34.31 -18.35 -15.54
N MET A 88 34.77 -17.24 -14.98
CA MET A 88 36.21 -17.04 -14.68
C MET A 88 36.71 -18.03 -13.63
N ALA A 89 35.97 -18.22 -12.55
CA ALA A 89 36.33 -19.17 -11.51
C ALA A 89 36.38 -20.64 -12.00
N GLN A 90 35.50 -20.98 -12.96
CA GLN A 90 35.48 -22.27 -13.61
C GLN A 90 36.72 -22.48 -14.51
N GLU A 91 37.12 -21.43 -15.26
CA GLU A 91 38.31 -21.48 -16.15
C GLU A 91 39.62 -21.58 -15.33
N GLU A 92 39.71 -20.89 -14.19
CA GLU A 92 40.90 -20.87 -13.34
C GLU A 92 40.94 -22.04 -12.36
N ASP A 93 39.89 -22.85 -12.25
CA ASP A 93 39.70 -23.97 -11.28
C ASP A 93 39.96 -23.52 -9.82
N ASP A 94 39.52 -22.29 -9.48
CA ASP A 94 39.71 -21.66 -8.18
C ASP A 94 38.57 -21.99 -7.21
N PRO A 95 38.73 -22.90 -6.25
CA PRO A 95 37.65 -23.31 -5.33
C PRO A 95 37.26 -22.22 -4.32
N THR A 96 38.03 -21.14 -4.19
CA THR A 96 37.80 -20.12 -3.15
C THR A 96 36.62 -19.17 -3.50
N GLN A 97 36.23 -19.10 -4.77
CA GLN A 97 35.16 -18.24 -5.27
C GLN A 97 33.75 -18.86 -5.11
N LEU A 98 33.66 -20.14 -4.77
CA LEU A 98 32.40 -20.89 -4.72
C LEU A 98 31.40 -20.29 -3.73
N ASP A 99 31.88 -19.91 -2.54
CA ASP A 99 31.02 -19.33 -1.50
C ASP A 99 30.47 -17.95 -1.93
N GLU A 100 31.25 -17.14 -2.64
CA GLU A 100 30.85 -15.83 -3.14
C GLU A 100 29.79 -15.97 -4.24
N ILE A 101 29.98 -16.91 -5.17
CA ILE A 101 29.01 -17.21 -6.23
C ILE A 101 27.71 -17.76 -5.66
N ALA A 102 27.80 -18.64 -4.65
CA ALA A 102 26.63 -19.18 -3.97
C ALA A 102 25.80 -18.07 -3.31
N GLN A 103 26.44 -17.17 -2.56
CA GLN A 103 25.80 -16.02 -1.93
C GLN A 103 25.22 -15.05 -2.98
N GLY A 104 25.97 -14.74 -4.04
CA GLY A 104 25.49 -13.92 -5.15
C GLY A 104 24.25 -14.49 -5.80
N TYR A 105 24.21 -15.80 -6.06
CA TYR A 105 23.04 -16.47 -6.60
C TYR A 105 21.82 -16.40 -5.66
N GLU A 106 22.00 -16.64 -4.36
CA GLU A 106 20.90 -16.57 -3.38
C GLU A 106 20.30 -15.17 -3.29
N ILE A 107 21.14 -14.13 -3.32
CA ILE A 107 20.70 -12.73 -3.34
C ILE A 107 19.92 -12.45 -4.62
N LEU A 108 20.45 -12.82 -5.79
CA LEU A 108 19.81 -12.64 -7.08
C LEU A 108 18.45 -13.36 -7.18
N GLU A 109 18.38 -14.63 -6.77
CA GLU A 109 17.16 -15.41 -6.78
C GLU A 109 16.06 -14.74 -5.95
N LYS A 110 16.44 -14.25 -4.75
CA LYS A 110 15.53 -13.50 -3.89
C LYS A 110 15.09 -12.19 -4.55
N GLU A 111 16.00 -11.38 -5.05
CA GLU A 111 15.67 -10.11 -5.69
C GLU A 111 14.81 -10.27 -6.94
N VAL A 112 15.08 -11.25 -7.78
CA VAL A 112 14.24 -11.59 -8.95
C VAL A 112 12.83 -11.96 -8.51
N SER A 113 12.71 -12.79 -7.46
CA SER A 113 11.42 -13.18 -6.90
C SER A 113 10.64 -11.98 -6.38
N ASP A 114 11.28 -11.12 -5.58
CA ASP A 114 10.66 -9.93 -4.99
C ASP A 114 10.18 -8.94 -6.07
N ARG A 115 10.98 -8.74 -7.12
CA ARG A 115 10.59 -7.85 -8.23
C ARG A 115 9.50 -8.43 -9.12
N ARG A 116 9.49 -9.76 -9.31
CA ARG A 116 8.40 -10.44 -10.02
C ARG A 116 7.07 -10.21 -9.30
N LEU A 117 7.09 -10.23 -7.98
CA LEU A 117 5.91 -9.95 -7.17
C LEU A 117 5.49 -8.48 -7.25
N ALA A 118 6.46 -7.56 -7.18
CA ALA A 118 6.18 -6.14 -7.37
C ALA A 118 5.54 -5.85 -8.74
N ALA A 119 5.90 -6.61 -9.78
CA ALA A 119 5.29 -6.50 -11.11
C ALA A 119 3.80 -6.93 -11.14
N LEU A 120 3.35 -7.78 -10.20
CA LEU A 120 1.95 -8.18 -10.06
C LEU A 120 1.09 -7.09 -9.38
N LEU A 121 1.73 -6.08 -8.78
CA LEU A 121 1.05 -4.99 -8.09
C LEU A 121 0.61 -3.93 -9.11
N THR A 122 -0.59 -4.10 -9.68
CA THR A 122 -1.15 -3.23 -10.73
C THR A 122 -2.33 -2.39 -10.24
N GLY A 123 -2.73 -2.52 -8.99
CA GLY A 123 -3.84 -1.76 -8.40
C GLY A 123 -3.51 -0.28 -8.23
N GLU A 124 -4.52 0.58 -8.30
CA GLU A 124 -4.41 2.04 -8.19
C GLU A 124 -3.65 2.49 -6.92
N TYR A 125 -3.85 1.77 -5.81
CA TYR A 125 -3.26 2.11 -4.50
C TYR A 125 -2.08 1.23 -4.11
N ASP A 126 -1.68 0.28 -4.95
CA ASP A 126 -0.65 -0.70 -4.60
C ASP A 126 0.72 -0.06 -4.27
N ALA A 127 0.99 1.10 -4.84
CA ALA A 127 2.23 1.86 -4.61
C ALA A 127 2.24 2.67 -3.30
N ASN A 128 1.11 2.74 -2.60
CA ASN A 128 0.95 3.58 -1.41
C ASN A 128 1.51 2.89 -0.16
N ASN A 129 1.69 3.69 0.89
CA ASN A 129 1.93 3.21 2.24
C ASN A 129 0.69 2.45 2.74
N ALA A 130 0.87 1.61 3.78
CA ALA A 130 -0.19 0.80 4.33
C ALA A 130 -0.52 1.19 5.76
N ILE A 131 -1.81 1.33 6.06
CA ILE A 131 -2.31 1.45 7.43
C ILE A 131 -2.86 0.09 7.84
N LEU A 132 -2.26 -0.51 8.87
CA LEU A 132 -2.69 -1.77 9.46
C LEU A 132 -3.42 -1.50 10.77
N THR A 133 -4.64 -1.99 10.88
CA THR A 133 -5.42 -1.91 12.12
C THR A 133 -5.73 -3.32 12.62
N PHE A 134 -5.27 -3.59 13.83
CA PHE A 134 -5.44 -4.86 14.52
C PHE A 134 -6.59 -4.77 15.50
N HIS A 135 -7.46 -5.76 15.54
CA HIS A 135 -8.58 -5.83 16.47
C HIS A 135 -8.66 -7.21 17.13
N ALA A 136 -8.62 -7.24 18.46
CA ALA A 136 -8.95 -8.44 19.20
C ALA A 136 -10.41 -8.81 18.96
N SER A 137 -10.65 -10.08 18.58
CA SER A 137 -11.99 -10.57 18.29
C SER A 137 -12.47 -11.57 19.35
N ALA A 138 -13.10 -12.66 18.96
CA ALA A 138 -13.58 -13.67 19.91
C ALA A 138 -12.43 -14.41 20.61
N GLY A 139 -12.41 -14.44 21.94
CA GLY A 139 -11.44 -15.17 22.75
C GLY A 139 -11.00 -14.47 24.06
N GLY A 140 -11.56 -13.29 24.38
CA GLY A 140 -11.21 -12.56 25.61
C GLY A 140 -9.72 -12.20 25.69
N THR A 141 -9.08 -12.36 26.87
CA THR A 141 -7.66 -12.10 27.12
C THR A 141 -6.75 -12.84 26.13
N GLU A 142 -7.09 -14.07 25.74
CA GLU A 142 -6.34 -14.84 24.76
C GLU A 142 -6.35 -14.19 23.37
N ALA A 143 -7.46 -13.58 22.95
CA ALA A 143 -7.54 -12.86 21.69
C ALA A 143 -6.74 -11.55 21.71
N GLN A 144 -6.68 -10.88 22.88
CA GLN A 144 -5.87 -9.68 23.08
C GLN A 144 -4.37 -10.00 22.98
N ASP A 145 -3.92 -11.10 23.60
CA ASP A 145 -2.54 -11.59 23.49
C ASP A 145 -2.21 -12.01 22.05
N TRP A 146 -3.14 -12.69 21.37
CA TRP A 146 -2.99 -13.03 19.96
C TRP A 146 -2.82 -11.80 19.07
N THR A 147 -3.56 -10.75 19.33
CA THR A 147 -3.46 -9.48 18.59
C THR A 147 -2.09 -8.84 18.78
N GLU A 148 -1.51 -8.88 19.98
CA GLU A 148 -0.15 -8.41 20.24
C GLU A 148 0.90 -9.25 19.48
N MET A 149 0.72 -10.57 19.44
CA MET A 149 1.60 -11.45 18.67
C MET A 149 1.56 -11.12 17.18
N LEU A 150 0.38 -10.85 16.60
CA LEU A 150 0.24 -10.42 15.21
C LEU A 150 0.89 -9.05 14.98
N TYR A 151 0.63 -8.08 15.85
CA TYR A 151 1.27 -6.77 15.79
C TYR A 151 2.80 -6.89 15.71
N ARG A 152 3.40 -7.70 16.58
CA ARG A 152 4.84 -7.98 16.57
C ARG A 152 5.29 -8.67 15.30
N MET A 153 4.53 -9.60 14.75
CA MET A 153 4.85 -10.32 13.52
C MET A 153 4.94 -9.35 12.32
N TYR A 154 3.96 -8.44 12.18
CA TYR A 154 3.95 -7.48 11.06
C TYR A 154 4.98 -6.37 11.21
N THR A 155 5.25 -5.89 12.43
CA THR A 155 6.35 -4.92 12.65
C THR A 155 7.71 -5.53 12.32
N ARG A 156 7.96 -6.78 12.67
CA ARG A 156 9.19 -7.51 12.28
C ARG A 156 9.29 -7.75 10.78
N TRP A 157 8.17 -8.03 10.13
CA TRP A 157 8.15 -8.14 8.67
C TRP A 157 8.54 -6.80 8.02
N ALA A 158 8.00 -5.69 8.50
CA ALA A 158 8.34 -4.36 8.01
C ALA A 158 9.83 -4.05 8.18
N GLU A 159 10.40 -4.33 9.38
CA GLU A 159 11.83 -4.15 9.66
C GLU A 159 12.72 -4.97 8.70
N ARG A 160 12.36 -6.23 8.43
CA ARG A 160 13.10 -7.11 7.51
C ARG A 160 13.13 -6.60 6.08
N HIS A 161 12.08 -5.90 5.66
CA HIS A 161 11.96 -5.33 4.31
C HIS A 161 12.50 -3.89 4.22
N GLY A 162 13.08 -3.37 5.32
CA GLY A 162 13.59 -2.00 5.36
C GLY A 162 12.49 -0.94 5.32
N PHE A 163 11.24 -1.32 5.64
CA PHE A 163 10.15 -0.38 5.80
C PHE A 163 10.21 0.30 7.16
N THR A 164 9.79 1.56 7.22
CA THR A 164 9.59 2.25 8.48
C THR A 164 8.14 2.08 8.93
N TYR A 165 7.92 2.06 10.24
CA TYR A 165 6.56 2.04 10.76
C TYR A 165 6.36 3.08 11.86
N GLN A 166 5.17 3.66 11.92
CA GLN A 166 4.76 4.62 12.92
C GLN A 166 3.50 4.13 13.62
N LEU A 167 3.49 4.16 14.94
CA LEU A 167 2.31 3.87 15.74
C LEU A 167 1.33 5.05 15.64
N LEU A 168 0.10 4.78 15.20
CA LEU A 168 -0.96 5.77 15.07
C LEU A 168 -1.91 5.74 16.27
N ASP A 169 -2.29 4.52 16.70
CA ASP A 169 -3.21 4.31 17.82
C ASP A 169 -2.89 3.00 18.53
N TYR A 170 -3.14 2.94 19.86
CA TYR A 170 -2.83 1.78 20.65
C TYR A 170 -3.72 1.72 21.90
N GLU A 171 -4.49 0.66 22.04
CA GLU A 171 -5.34 0.40 23.20
C GLU A 171 -4.90 -0.90 23.88
N ASP A 172 -4.42 -0.79 25.12
CA ASP A 172 -3.98 -1.92 25.93
C ASP A 172 -5.13 -2.91 26.20
N GLY A 173 -4.77 -4.18 26.34
CA GLY A 173 -5.68 -5.22 26.82
C GLY A 173 -6.06 -5.02 28.30
N ASP A 174 -7.14 -5.67 28.71
CA ASP A 174 -7.62 -5.55 30.10
C ASP A 174 -6.66 -6.20 31.11
N GLU A 175 -6.06 -7.32 30.76
CA GLU A 175 -5.13 -8.10 31.61
C GLU A 175 -3.81 -8.40 30.91
N ALA A 176 -3.83 -8.56 29.56
CA ALA A 176 -2.67 -8.83 28.73
C ALA A 176 -2.99 -8.50 27.28
N GLY A 177 -1.93 -8.27 26.47
CA GLY A 177 -2.06 -8.06 25.04
C GLY A 177 -2.68 -6.72 24.65
N ILE A 178 -3.23 -6.64 23.46
CA ILE A 178 -3.75 -5.43 22.81
C ILE A 178 -5.22 -5.63 22.43
N LYS A 179 -6.11 -4.68 22.74
CA LYS A 179 -7.48 -4.66 22.23
C LYS A 179 -7.54 -4.20 20.79
N SER A 180 -6.85 -3.11 20.50
CA SER A 180 -6.74 -2.53 19.19
C SER A 180 -5.40 -1.81 19.03
N ALA A 181 -4.81 -1.86 17.84
CA ALA A 181 -3.66 -1.04 17.49
C ALA A 181 -3.71 -0.67 16.02
N SER A 182 -3.22 0.52 15.68
CA SER A 182 -3.09 0.97 14.29
C SER A 182 -1.67 1.44 14.04
N ILE A 183 -1.05 0.97 12.95
CA ILE A 183 0.29 1.38 12.51
C ILE A 183 0.25 1.82 11.06
N LEU A 184 1.03 2.84 10.74
CA LEU A 184 1.37 3.22 9.37
C LEU A 184 2.69 2.53 9.00
N ILE A 185 2.73 1.81 7.89
CA ILE A 185 3.94 1.23 7.32
C ILE A 185 4.27 2.00 6.05
N GLU A 186 5.43 2.64 6.05
CA GLU A 186 5.90 3.48 4.95
C GLU A 186 6.96 2.75 4.13
N GLY A 187 6.75 2.69 2.83
CA GLY A 187 7.69 2.08 1.89
C GLY A 187 7.07 1.80 0.53
N ASP A 188 7.92 1.56 -0.46
CA ASP A 188 7.52 1.30 -1.84
C ASP A 188 6.61 0.05 -1.90
N ASN A 189 5.36 0.23 -2.35
CA ASN A 189 4.35 -0.83 -2.50
C ASN A 189 3.93 -1.52 -1.18
N ALA A 190 4.08 -0.87 -0.03
CA ALA A 190 3.72 -1.46 1.26
C ALA A 190 2.27 -1.96 1.29
N TYR A 191 1.31 -1.16 0.79
CA TYR A 191 -0.08 -1.59 0.70
C TYR A 191 -0.26 -2.75 -0.29
N GLY A 192 0.42 -2.69 -1.44
CA GLY A 192 0.33 -3.73 -2.47
C GLY A 192 0.66 -5.12 -1.94
N TYR A 193 1.69 -5.24 -1.10
CA TYR A 193 2.04 -6.50 -0.43
C TYR A 193 1.04 -6.86 0.67
N LEU A 194 0.76 -5.92 1.56
CA LEU A 194 0.00 -6.18 2.79
C LEU A 194 -1.51 -6.32 2.58
N LYS A 195 -2.07 -5.84 1.45
CA LYS A 195 -3.50 -6.05 1.13
C LYS A 195 -3.89 -7.53 1.14
N SER A 196 -2.92 -8.42 0.87
CA SER A 196 -3.10 -9.87 0.95
C SER A 196 -3.42 -10.37 2.37
N GLU A 197 -3.02 -9.61 3.39
CA GLU A 197 -3.13 -9.99 4.80
C GLU A 197 -4.43 -9.50 5.47
N ASN A 198 -5.27 -8.77 4.72
CA ASN A 198 -6.55 -8.28 5.20
C ASN A 198 -7.51 -9.42 5.50
N GLY A 199 -7.95 -9.54 6.76
CA GLY A 199 -8.93 -10.56 7.17
C GLY A 199 -8.73 -11.09 8.58
N VAL A 200 -9.30 -12.27 8.87
CA VAL A 200 -9.31 -12.87 10.20
C VAL A 200 -8.22 -13.92 10.32
N HIS A 201 -7.41 -13.80 11.37
CA HIS A 201 -6.32 -14.71 11.73
C HIS A 201 -6.73 -15.57 12.92
N ARG A 202 -6.70 -16.89 12.76
CA ARG A 202 -7.08 -17.85 13.77
C ARG A 202 -5.87 -18.46 14.48
N LEU A 203 -5.83 -18.35 15.79
CA LEU A 203 -4.85 -19.02 16.63
C LEU A 203 -5.45 -20.29 17.27
N VAL A 204 -4.67 -21.37 17.33
CA VAL A 204 -4.99 -22.59 18.07
C VAL A 204 -3.77 -22.98 18.88
N ARG A 205 -3.82 -22.79 20.20
CA ARG A 205 -2.74 -23.16 21.14
C ARG A 205 -3.29 -23.55 22.52
N VAL A 206 -2.42 -24.05 23.37
CA VAL A 206 -2.71 -24.14 24.82
C VAL A 206 -2.60 -22.73 25.40
N SER A 207 -3.68 -22.24 26.00
CA SER A 207 -3.72 -20.89 26.54
C SER A 207 -2.82 -20.76 27.78
N PRO A 208 -1.93 -19.78 27.85
CA PRO A 208 -1.18 -19.45 29.06
C PRO A 208 -2.06 -18.89 30.19
N PHE A 209 -3.29 -18.43 29.86
CA PHE A 209 -4.25 -17.85 30.82
C PHE A 209 -5.25 -18.88 31.34
N ASP A 210 -5.28 -20.11 30.83
CA ASP A 210 -6.16 -21.19 31.34
C ASP A 210 -5.41 -22.09 32.29
N ALA A 211 -5.77 -22.04 33.57
CA ALA A 211 -5.20 -22.88 34.63
C ALA A 211 -5.30 -24.39 34.33
N ASN A 212 -6.25 -24.83 33.50
CA ASN A 212 -6.44 -26.21 33.10
C ASN A 212 -5.61 -26.61 31.84
N ALA A 213 -4.80 -25.71 31.32
CA ALA A 213 -3.98 -25.92 30.12
C ALA A 213 -4.76 -26.51 28.93
N ARG A 214 -6.00 -26.08 28.73
CA ARG A 214 -6.84 -26.53 27.63
C ARG A 214 -6.45 -25.81 26.34
N ARG A 215 -6.62 -26.52 25.22
CA ARG A 215 -6.47 -25.94 23.89
C ARG A 215 -7.62 -24.95 23.63
N GLN A 216 -7.26 -23.71 23.35
CA GLN A 216 -8.17 -22.62 23.03
C GLN A 216 -8.03 -22.21 21.56
N THR A 217 -9.08 -21.61 21.05
CA THR A 217 -9.10 -21.02 19.69
C THR A 217 -9.50 -19.55 19.84
N SER A 218 -8.65 -18.67 19.32
CA SER A 218 -8.86 -17.22 19.38
C SER A 218 -8.73 -16.61 18.00
N PHE A 219 -9.37 -15.48 17.81
CA PHE A 219 -9.40 -14.77 16.55
C PHE A 219 -8.96 -13.33 16.73
N SER A 220 -8.20 -12.83 15.79
CA SER A 220 -7.86 -11.41 15.65
C SER A 220 -8.11 -11.00 14.21
N ALA A 221 -8.69 -9.84 14.02
CA ALA A 221 -8.91 -9.27 12.68
C ALA A 221 -7.80 -8.27 12.38
N LEU A 222 -7.28 -8.35 11.16
CA LEU A 222 -6.38 -7.37 10.58
C LEU A 222 -7.10 -6.66 9.44
N GLU A 223 -7.20 -5.34 9.54
CA GLU A 223 -7.68 -4.49 8.46
C GLU A 223 -6.47 -3.79 7.85
N VAL A 224 -6.35 -3.84 6.51
CA VAL A 224 -5.27 -3.20 5.76
C VAL A 224 -5.87 -2.20 4.81
N MET A 225 -5.43 -0.93 4.93
CA MET A 225 -5.89 0.17 4.10
C MET A 225 -4.70 0.91 3.48
N PRO A 226 -4.85 1.45 2.26
CA PRO A 226 -3.84 2.34 1.72
C PRO A 226 -3.86 3.69 2.46
N GLU A 227 -2.70 4.29 2.65
CA GLU A 227 -2.63 5.70 2.98
C GLU A 227 -3.06 6.51 1.76
N ILE A 228 -4.12 7.28 1.90
CA ILE A 228 -4.61 8.19 0.86
C ILE A 228 -4.25 9.60 1.32
N GLU A 229 -3.36 10.26 0.58
CA GLU A 229 -3.05 11.67 0.84
C GLU A 229 -4.32 12.51 0.62
N ASP A 230 -4.78 13.14 1.69
CA ASP A 230 -5.82 14.15 1.60
C ASP A 230 -5.18 15.44 1.10
N ASP A 231 -5.36 15.71 -0.17
CA ASP A 231 -5.08 17.01 -0.79
C ASP A 231 -6.10 18.05 -0.24
N ASN A 232 -5.90 18.43 1.04
CA ASN A 232 -6.91 19.17 1.82
C ASN A 232 -7.07 20.64 1.46
N GLU A 233 -6.25 21.19 0.59
CA GLU A 233 -6.43 22.56 0.11
C GLU A 233 -7.37 22.60 -1.08
N ILE A 234 -8.63 23.00 -0.81
CA ILE A 234 -9.57 23.35 -1.86
C ILE A 234 -9.21 24.75 -2.34
N GLU A 235 -8.34 24.81 -3.32
CA GLU A 235 -8.06 26.05 -4.04
C GLU A 235 -9.18 26.28 -5.05
N ILE A 236 -9.99 27.33 -4.81
CA ILE A 236 -11.05 27.74 -5.74
C ILE A 236 -10.45 28.84 -6.62
N ARG A 237 -10.23 28.54 -7.88
CA ARG A 237 -9.75 29.51 -8.86
C ARG A 237 -10.86 30.49 -9.21
N PRO A 238 -10.58 31.80 -9.32
CA PRO A 238 -11.61 32.80 -9.69
C PRO A 238 -12.35 32.50 -11.00
N GLU A 239 -11.66 31.80 -11.92
CA GLU A 239 -12.18 31.43 -13.26
C GLU A 239 -13.21 30.28 -13.18
N GLU A 240 -13.17 29.49 -12.09
CA GLU A 240 -14.07 28.35 -11.86
C GLU A 240 -15.39 28.76 -11.20
N VAL A 241 -15.53 30.06 -10.82
CA VAL A 241 -16.70 30.53 -10.10
C VAL A 241 -17.42 31.59 -10.92
N GLU A 242 -18.67 31.29 -11.34
CA GLU A 242 -19.58 32.26 -11.93
C GLU A 242 -20.34 32.97 -10.81
N MET A 243 -20.27 34.31 -10.79
CA MET A 243 -21.00 35.15 -9.84
C MET A 243 -22.22 35.77 -10.47
N GLN A 244 -23.37 35.51 -9.89
CA GLN A 244 -24.64 36.14 -10.26
C GLN A 244 -25.18 37.01 -9.13
N VAL A 245 -25.60 38.22 -9.46
CA VAL A 245 -26.17 39.17 -8.49
C VAL A 245 -27.65 39.28 -8.75
N PHE A 246 -28.45 39.18 -7.69
CA PHE A 246 -29.91 39.28 -7.81
C PHE A 246 -30.50 40.12 -6.67
N ARG A 247 -31.79 40.46 -6.79
CA ARG A 247 -32.51 41.22 -5.75
C ARG A 247 -32.91 40.25 -4.65
N SER A 248 -32.60 40.62 -3.40
CA SER A 248 -33.03 39.83 -2.25
C SER A 248 -34.56 39.78 -2.16
N SER A 249 -35.11 38.60 -1.92
CA SER A 249 -36.55 38.38 -1.70
C SER A 249 -36.80 38.19 -0.21
N GLY A 250 -37.63 39.05 0.42
CA GLY A 250 -37.98 38.91 1.83
C GLY A 250 -38.93 40.03 2.29
N ALA A 251 -39.58 39.82 3.44
CA ALA A 251 -40.44 40.82 4.09
C ALA A 251 -39.57 41.94 4.68
N GLY A 252 -39.23 42.96 3.87
CA GLY A 252 -38.44 44.11 4.27
C GLY A 252 -38.82 45.36 3.52
N GLY A 253 -38.60 46.55 4.09
CA GLY A 253 -39.02 47.87 3.58
C GLY A 253 -38.41 48.27 2.24
N GLN A 254 -38.73 49.47 1.75
CA GLN A 254 -38.37 49.98 0.40
C GLN A 254 -36.91 49.88 -0.03
N HIS A 255 -35.98 49.69 0.90
CA HIS A 255 -34.53 49.59 0.61
C HIS A 255 -34.12 48.22 0.07
N ILE A 256 -34.78 47.14 0.50
CA ILE A 256 -34.49 45.76 0.10
C ILE A 256 -34.90 45.49 -1.34
N ASN A 257 -35.94 46.16 -1.82
CA ASN A 257 -36.48 45.97 -3.18
C ASN A 257 -35.75 46.80 -4.27
N LYS A 258 -34.85 47.73 -3.91
CA LYS A 258 -34.17 48.61 -4.86
C LYS A 258 -32.72 48.26 -5.13
N THR A 259 -32.03 47.55 -4.24
CA THR A 259 -30.61 47.22 -4.39
C THR A 259 -30.42 45.71 -4.60
N SER A 260 -29.66 45.35 -5.64
CA SER A 260 -29.28 43.97 -5.91
C SER A 260 -28.08 43.60 -5.04
N SER A 261 -28.33 43.28 -3.77
CA SER A 261 -27.27 42.91 -2.80
C SER A 261 -27.10 41.41 -2.62
N ALA A 262 -28.05 40.58 -3.07
CA ALA A 262 -27.94 39.12 -2.98
C ALA A 262 -26.96 38.57 -4.02
N VAL A 263 -26.12 37.65 -3.59
CA VAL A 263 -25.08 37.01 -4.41
C VAL A 263 -25.35 35.53 -4.51
N ARG A 264 -25.17 34.97 -5.70
CA ARG A 264 -25.13 33.53 -5.98
C ARG A 264 -23.81 33.22 -6.65
N LEU A 265 -23.14 32.21 -6.16
CA LEU A 265 -21.93 31.64 -6.76
C LEU A 265 -22.25 30.25 -7.29
N ILE A 266 -21.77 30.00 -8.50
CA ILE A 266 -21.87 28.69 -9.16
C ILE A 266 -20.44 28.22 -9.42
N HIS A 267 -20.08 27.09 -8.87
CA HIS A 267 -18.82 26.48 -9.16
C HIS A 267 -18.95 25.63 -10.43
N ILE A 268 -18.33 26.06 -11.51
CA ILE A 268 -18.53 25.52 -12.87
C ILE A 268 -18.16 24.03 -12.94
N PRO A 269 -17.00 23.55 -12.36
CA PRO A 269 -16.59 22.15 -12.50
C PRO A 269 -17.50 21.16 -11.77
N THR A 270 -18.08 21.55 -10.61
CA THR A 270 -18.89 20.64 -9.79
C THR A 270 -20.39 20.94 -9.87
N GLY A 271 -20.79 22.07 -10.45
CA GLY A 271 -22.17 22.49 -10.51
C GLY A 271 -22.76 22.92 -9.15
N VAL A 272 -21.94 23.06 -8.11
CA VAL A 272 -22.40 23.50 -6.78
C VAL A 272 -22.84 24.94 -6.81
N VAL A 273 -24.04 25.20 -6.33
CA VAL A 273 -24.64 26.54 -6.27
C VAL A 273 -24.83 26.92 -4.82
N VAL A 274 -24.32 28.11 -4.43
CA VAL A 274 -24.53 28.70 -3.10
C VAL A 274 -25.07 30.13 -3.27
N SER A 275 -25.91 30.58 -2.36
CA SER A 275 -26.45 31.94 -2.38
C SER A 275 -26.51 32.55 -1.00
N CYS A 276 -26.18 33.81 -0.87
CA CYS A 276 -26.26 34.58 0.36
C CYS A 276 -26.95 35.93 0.14
N GLN A 277 -27.88 36.26 1.03
CA GLN A 277 -28.61 37.52 1.02
C GLN A 277 -28.79 38.12 2.43
N THR A 278 -27.98 37.70 3.38
CA THR A 278 -28.11 38.07 4.80
C THR A 278 -27.66 39.49 5.09
N GLU A 279 -26.69 39.97 4.32
CA GLU A 279 -26.05 41.25 4.56
C GLU A 279 -26.56 42.32 3.58
N ARG A 280 -26.49 43.60 4.00
CA ARG A 280 -26.82 44.73 3.13
C ARG A 280 -25.77 45.03 2.08
N SER A 281 -24.56 44.59 2.29
CA SER A 281 -23.39 44.77 1.42
C SER A 281 -23.25 43.59 0.47
N GLN A 282 -23.21 43.83 -0.84
CA GLN A 282 -22.91 42.83 -1.85
C GLN A 282 -21.53 42.17 -1.61
N PHE A 283 -20.56 42.94 -1.15
CA PHE A 283 -19.21 42.44 -0.87
C PHE A 283 -19.20 41.41 0.26
N GLN A 284 -19.91 41.72 1.37
CA GLN A 284 -20.05 40.78 2.48
C GLN A 284 -20.82 39.52 2.09
N ASN A 285 -21.86 39.62 1.30
CA ASN A 285 -22.59 38.48 0.78
C ASN A 285 -21.72 37.61 -0.14
N ARG A 286 -20.85 38.23 -0.96
CA ARG A 286 -19.87 37.50 -1.76
C ARG A 286 -18.89 36.72 -0.89
N ASP A 287 -18.32 37.36 0.11
CA ASP A 287 -17.36 36.70 1.02
C ASP A 287 -18.00 35.56 1.80
N ASN A 288 -19.24 35.73 2.25
CA ASN A 288 -20.01 34.70 2.90
C ASN A 288 -20.33 33.54 1.93
N CYS A 289 -20.70 33.82 0.69
CA CYS A 289 -20.89 32.81 -0.35
C CYS A 289 -19.61 32.03 -0.63
N MET A 290 -18.44 32.70 -0.68
CA MET A 290 -17.17 32.02 -0.88
C MET A 290 -16.83 31.06 0.29
N LYS A 291 -17.11 31.47 1.54
CA LYS A 291 -16.96 30.58 2.69
C LYS A 291 -17.90 29.37 2.63
N MET A 292 -19.17 29.62 2.25
CA MET A 292 -20.16 28.55 2.09
C MET A 292 -19.78 27.61 0.94
N LEU A 293 -19.25 28.13 -0.17
CA LEU A 293 -18.78 27.31 -1.30
C LEU A 293 -17.62 26.41 -0.89
N ARG A 294 -16.61 26.96 -0.19
CA ARG A 294 -15.49 26.18 0.34
C ARG A 294 -15.96 25.08 1.27
N ALA A 295 -16.85 25.39 2.21
CA ALA A 295 -17.40 24.40 3.13
C ALA A 295 -18.17 23.28 2.40
N ARG A 296 -18.94 23.63 1.35
CA ARG A 296 -19.70 22.63 0.58
C ARG A 296 -18.82 21.75 -0.28
N LEU A 297 -17.78 22.32 -0.90
CA LEU A 297 -16.80 21.54 -1.65
C LEU A 297 -15.97 20.62 -0.74
N ALA A 298 -15.63 21.10 0.47
CA ALA A 298 -14.98 20.26 1.49
C ALA A 298 -15.85 19.08 1.91
N GLU A 299 -17.13 19.32 2.15
CA GLU A 299 -18.09 18.25 2.48
C GLU A 299 -18.22 17.22 1.35
N MET A 300 -18.32 17.66 0.09
CA MET A 300 -18.38 16.76 -1.07
C MET A 300 -17.09 15.94 -1.21
N LYS A 301 -15.93 16.56 -1.03
CA LYS A 301 -14.64 15.88 -1.10
C LYS A 301 -14.52 14.82 0.02
N ALA A 302 -14.92 15.17 1.23
CA ALA A 302 -14.94 14.23 2.37
C ALA A 302 -15.92 13.06 2.12
N GLN A 303 -17.08 13.32 1.50
CA GLN A 303 -18.02 12.27 1.15
C GLN A 303 -17.47 11.34 0.06
N GLN A 304 -16.87 11.89 -1.00
CA GLN A 304 -16.20 11.08 -2.04
C GLN A 304 -15.06 10.26 -1.48
N HIS A 305 -14.29 10.82 -0.54
CA HIS A 305 -13.23 10.10 0.16
C HIS A 305 -13.79 8.95 1.00
N ALA A 306 -14.88 9.18 1.75
CA ALA A 306 -15.56 8.15 2.52
C ALA A 306 -16.14 7.03 1.64
N GLU A 307 -16.70 7.38 0.47
CA GLU A 307 -17.17 6.40 -0.52
C GLU A 307 -16.01 5.55 -1.08
N LYS A 308 -14.88 6.17 -1.46
CA LYS A 308 -13.67 5.45 -1.90
C LYS A 308 -13.14 4.51 -0.82
N ILE A 309 -13.06 4.98 0.43
CA ILE A 309 -12.67 4.14 1.58
C ILE A 309 -13.63 2.95 1.73
N SER A 310 -14.94 3.19 1.61
CA SER A 310 -15.95 2.13 1.69
C SER A 310 -15.80 1.10 0.56
N ASP A 311 -15.50 1.56 -0.65
CA ASP A 311 -15.27 0.68 -1.82
C ASP A 311 -13.99 -0.16 -1.64
N ILE A 312 -12.92 0.42 -1.07
CA ILE A 312 -11.66 -0.28 -0.76
C ILE A 312 -11.86 -1.30 0.36
N LYS A 313 -12.61 -0.94 1.41
CA LYS A 313 -12.95 -1.88 2.51
C LYS A 313 -13.74 -3.08 1.99
N GLY A 314 -14.49 -2.92 0.91
CA GLY A 314 -15.36 -3.96 0.38
C GLY A 314 -16.45 -4.35 1.39
N VAL A 315 -17.04 -5.53 1.18
CA VAL A 315 -17.98 -6.09 2.17
C VAL A 315 -17.17 -6.52 3.38
N GLN A 316 -17.27 -5.76 4.47
CA GLN A 316 -16.70 -6.15 5.76
C GLN A 316 -17.22 -7.57 6.10
N MET A 317 -16.36 -8.57 5.94
CA MET A 317 -16.73 -9.94 6.29
C MET A 317 -16.96 -9.96 7.80
N LYS A 318 -18.19 -10.28 8.20
CA LYS A 318 -18.49 -10.51 9.63
C LYS A 318 -17.45 -11.47 10.19
N ILE A 319 -16.91 -11.14 11.37
CA ILE A 319 -15.92 -11.96 12.08
C ILE A 319 -16.62 -13.25 12.55
N GLU A 320 -16.82 -14.16 11.59
CA GLU A 320 -17.45 -15.46 11.80
C GLU A 320 -16.43 -16.56 11.53
N TRP A 321 -16.67 -17.76 12.02
CA TRP A 321 -15.82 -18.94 11.85
C TRP A 321 -15.45 -19.28 10.39
N GLY A 322 -16.23 -18.79 9.43
CA GLY A 322 -16.03 -19.00 8.00
C GLY A 322 -15.13 -17.98 7.29
N SER A 323 -14.81 -16.85 7.91
CA SER A 323 -14.07 -15.73 7.26
C SER A 323 -12.56 -15.69 7.55
N GLN A 324 -12.01 -16.78 8.12
CA GLN A 324 -10.58 -16.85 8.42
C GLN A 324 -9.74 -16.97 7.14
N ILE A 325 -8.74 -16.10 7.02
CA ILE A 325 -7.77 -16.16 5.91
C ILE A 325 -6.62 -17.12 6.22
N ARG A 326 -6.17 -17.14 7.49
CA ARG A 326 -5.03 -17.96 7.90
C ARG A 326 -5.22 -18.55 9.30
N SER A 327 -4.77 -19.80 9.46
CA SER A 327 -4.83 -20.54 10.73
C SER A 327 -3.41 -20.84 11.22
N TYR A 328 -3.15 -20.55 12.48
CA TYR A 328 -1.89 -20.77 13.17
C TYR A 328 -2.11 -21.80 14.28
N VAL A 329 -1.59 -23.01 14.09
CA VAL A 329 -1.73 -24.14 15.01
C VAL A 329 -0.40 -24.39 15.69
N PHE A 330 -0.34 -24.22 17.03
CA PHE A 330 0.84 -24.47 17.85
C PHE A 330 0.81 -25.86 18.49
N MET A 331 -0.38 -26.44 18.65
CA MET A 331 -0.56 -27.76 19.29
C MET A 331 -1.78 -28.50 18.68
N PRO A 332 -1.75 -29.81 18.47
CA PRO A 332 -0.69 -30.81 18.83
C PRO A 332 0.45 -30.90 17.83
N TYR A 333 0.37 -30.22 16.70
CA TYR A 333 1.40 -30.06 15.67
C TYR A 333 1.56 -28.58 15.34
N THR A 334 2.70 -28.21 14.77
CA THR A 334 2.95 -26.85 14.33
C THR A 334 2.59 -26.71 12.85
N LEU A 335 1.66 -25.79 12.53
CA LEU A 335 1.27 -25.54 11.15
C LEU A 335 0.69 -24.13 11.01
N VAL A 336 1.15 -23.39 10.02
CA VAL A 336 0.50 -22.17 9.54
C VAL A 336 -0.02 -22.45 8.14
N LYS A 337 -1.32 -22.20 7.91
CA LYS A 337 -1.97 -22.49 6.63
C LYS A 337 -2.89 -21.35 6.21
N ASP A 338 -2.71 -20.86 4.98
CA ASP A 338 -3.63 -19.95 4.33
C ASP A 338 -4.75 -20.74 3.64
N THR A 339 -6.00 -20.38 3.93
CA THR A 339 -7.18 -21.10 3.42
C THR A 339 -7.49 -20.75 1.96
N ARG A 340 -7.08 -19.55 1.51
CA ARG A 340 -7.37 -19.02 0.17
C ARG A 340 -6.45 -19.60 -0.91
N THR A 341 -5.17 -19.77 -0.56
CA THR A 341 -4.14 -20.29 -1.48
C THR A 341 -3.81 -21.75 -1.25
N GLY A 342 -4.02 -22.25 -0.02
CA GLY A 342 -3.60 -23.56 0.41
C GLY A 342 -2.10 -23.65 0.76
N PHE A 343 -1.35 -22.52 0.69
CA PHE A 343 0.04 -22.50 1.11
C PHE A 343 0.16 -22.78 2.61
N GLU A 344 1.10 -23.63 3.00
CA GLU A 344 1.29 -24.02 4.38
C GLU A 344 2.78 -24.20 4.74
N THR A 345 3.12 -23.94 5.99
CA THR A 345 4.46 -24.16 6.55
C THR A 345 4.38 -24.69 7.98
N GLY A 346 5.28 -25.60 8.34
CA GLY A 346 5.42 -26.09 9.71
C GLY A 346 6.29 -25.20 10.60
N ASN A 347 7.06 -24.26 10.03
CA ASN A 347 7.96 -23.39 10.77
C ASN A 347 7.24 -22.16 11.32
N ILE A 348 6.43 -22.38 12.34
CA ILE A 348 5.61 -21.34 12.95
C ILE A 348 6.46 -20.23 13.60
N GLN A 349 7.65 -20.57 14.12
CA GLN A 349 8.50 -19.59 14.78
C GLN A 349 9.00 -18.53 13.79
N ASN A 350 9.47 -18.94 12.62
CA ASN A 350 9.91 -18.02 11.58
C ASN A 350 8.76 -17.10 11.14
N VAL A 351 7.56 -17.66 10.98
CA VAL A 351 6.36 -16.88 10.64
C VAL A 351 6.10 -15.81 11.69
N MET A 352 6.13 -16.18 12.99
CA MET A 352 5.94 -15.22 14.10
C MET A 352 7.07 -14.19 14.19
N ASP A 353 8.23 -14.49 13.64
CA ASP A 353 9.37 -13.57 13.52
C ASP A 353 9.35 -12.75 12.23
N GLY A 354 8.21 -12.76 11.50
CA GLY A 354 7.96 -11.93 10.32
C GLY A 354 8.29 -12.56 8.97
N ASP A 355 8.53 -13.87 8.90
CA ASP A 355 8.72 -14.59 7.62
C ASP A 355 7.36 -14.99 7.02
N ILE A 356 6.65 -14.01 6.45
CA ILE A 356 5.31 -14.18 5.86
C ILE A 356 5.31 -14.06 4.34
N ASP A 357 6.46 -13.84 3.70
CA ASP A 357 6.60 -13.62 2.27
C ASP A 357 6.02 -14.77 1.44
N GLY A 358 6.20 -16.01 1.87
CA GLY A 358 5.62 -17.17 1.20
C GLY A 358 4.10 -17.11 1.07
N PHE A 359 3.40 -16.56 2.08
CA PHE A 359 1.95 -16.38 2.06
C PHE A 359 1.54 -15.23 1.15
N ILE A 360 2.23 -14.08 1.25
CA ILE A 360 2.01 -12.90 0.40
C ILE A 360 2.19 -13.28 -1.07
N ASN A 361 3.28 -13.97 -1.39
CA ASN A 361 3.63 -14.42 -2.73
C ASN A 361 2.59 -15.38 -3.31
N ALA A 362 2.20 -16.38 -2.52
CA ALA A 362 1.16 -17.33 -2.93
C ALA A 362 -0.18 -16.61 -3.20
N TYR A 363 -0.55 -15.63 -2.37
CA TYR A 363 -1.78 -14.86 -2.57
C TYR A 363 -1.70 -13.99 -3.82
N LEU A 364 -0.65 -13.19 -4.01
CA LEU A 364 -0.50 -12.30 -5.16
C LEU A 364 -0.49 -13.08 -6.48
N THR A 365 0.22 -14.22 -6.51
CA THR A 365 0.26 -15.11 -7.67
C THR A 365 -1.12 -15.72 -7.95
N ALA A 366 -1.81 -16.21 -6.93
CA ALA A 366 -3.15 -16.79 -7.09
C ALA A 366 -4.19 -15.72 -7.50
N SER A 367 -4.04 -14.48 -7.01
CA SER A 367 -4.88 -13.34 -7.38
C SER A 367 -4.68 -12.97 -8.86
N ALA A 368 -3.44 -12.87 -9.32
CA ALA A 368 -3.12 -12.58 -10.71
C ALA A 368 -3.64 -13.66 -11.68
N ASN A 369 -3.60 -14.93 -11.25
CA ASN A 369 -4.07 -16.06 -12.03
C ASN A 369 -5.59 -16.31 -11.90
N GLY A 370 -6.30 -15.56 -11.05
CA GLY A 370 -7.73 -15.76 -10.79
C GLY A 370 -8.07 -17.09 -10.11
N THR A 371 -7.13 -17.71 -9.39
CA THR A 371 -7.26 -19.04 -8.77
C THR A 371 -7.53 -18.99 -7.25
N LEU A 372 -7.78 -17.81 -6.70
CA LEU A 372 -8.13 -17.66 -5.28
C LEU A 372 -9.40 -18.43 -4.96
N LYS A 373 -9.34 -19.26 -3.92
CA LYS A 373 -10.54 -19.93 -3.37
C LYS A 373 -11.39 -18.90 -2.62
N LYS A 374 -12.67 -18.86 -2.97
CA LYS A 374 -13.67 -18.02 -2.29
C LYS A 374 -14.02 -18.59 -0.92
#